data_575367ceb3f2f3a436d57428c8530d96
#
_entry.id   575367ceb3f2f3a436d57428c8530d96
#
_cell.length_a   1.000
_cell.length_b   1.000
_cell.length_c   1.000
_cell.angle_alpha   90.00
_cell.angle_beta   90.00
_cell.angle_gamma   90.00
#
_symmetry.space_group_name_H-M   'P 1'
#
loop_
_entity.id
_entity.type
_entity.pdbx_description
1 polymer ?
#
loop_
_entity_poly.entity_id
_entity_poly.type
_entity_poly.pdbx_seq_one_letter_code
_entity_poly.pdbx_strand_id
1 'polypeptide(L)'
;MRKRVIIAALLAALPLAAQQQPQGSQPKPSGGPTLEKPGMAAPDAKSEKPAKPAAPKTANADSGKTVEEIIARVNNEIITRSEYEKARLAAVEDAKSECQNRCTPEQLQINIEDRQKNTLRELVDQSLLVQRAKDMGVSVEPELIKRLDAIRTQNNLPSMEELEKAVSGQGTNWEDFKNNIRNNLLQQRVISSEVGSHITISDEEVTKYYEAHKTEFVRQEQVALREIVVSTEGKKPEDLPDLKKKAETALKRVQDGEDFAEIAKRLSDGSTKNQGGFLGIYKRGELSKELEDKVFKMKRNELTEVMETRQGFLVLQVLEHYDEGEQALSKVKNEIMDKLYGTRMEPAMREYLKTLREQSYVVIKPGYQDLAGGGGSEIQEVSATPEVTKSKKSHKKFLLFGKRSGSASAT
;
A
#
# COMPACT_ATOMS: atom_id res chain seq x y z
N MET A 1 -9.14 -13.97 27.23
CA MET A 1 -9.17 -12.64 26.60
C MET A 1 -8.81 -12.82 25.14
N ARG A 2 -9.79 -12.77 24.25
CA ARG A 2 -9.56 -12.95 22.80
C ARG A 2 -9.00 -11.63 22.25
N LYS A 3 -7.73 -11.63 21.83
CA LYS A 3 -7.11 -10.50 21.12
C LYS A 3 -7.85 -10.34 19.78
N ARG A 4 -8.64 -9.28 19.66
CA ARG A 4 -9.22 -8.87 18.38
C ARG A 4 -8.07 -8.32 17.53
N VAL A 5 -7.64 -9.09 16.52
CA VAL A 5 -6.67 -8.66 15.53
C VAL A 5 -7.38 -7.66 14.62
N ILE A 6 -7.01 -6.38 14.73
CA ILE A 6 -7.57 -5.31 13.88
C ILE A 6 -6.76 -5.31 12.59
N ILE A 7 -7.21 -6.02 11.57
CA ILE A 7 -6.61 -6.02 10.22
C ILE A 7 -7.14 -4.84 9.36
N ALA A 8 -8.10 -4.08 9.87
CA ALA A 8 -8.78 -3.01 9.13
C ALA A 8 -7.89 -1.83 8.66
N ALA A 9 -6.64 -1.72 9.15
CA ALA A 9 -5.75 -0.60 8.83
C ALA A 9 -4.77 -0.85 7.67
N LEU A 10 -4.91 -1.95 6.91
CA LEU A 10 -3.89 -2.38 5.93
C LEU A 10 -4.24 -2.09 4.47
N LEU A 11 -5.38 -1.46 4.20
CA LEU A 11 -5.75 -0.98 2.85
C LEU A 11 -5.38 0.49 2.62
N ALA A 12 -4.88 1.19 3.65
CA ALA A 12 -4.40 2.56 3.48
C ALA A 12 -3.15 2.59 2.59
N ALA A 13 -3.17 3.46 1.61
CA ALA A 13 -2.07 3.74 0.69
C ALA A 13 -0.77 3.97 1.47
N LEU A 14 0.18 3.05 1.33
CA LEU A 14 1.54 3.28 1.80
C LEU A 14 2.19 4.36 0.93
N PRO A 15 2.87 5.35 1.50
CA PRO A 15 3.67 6.27 0.72
C PRO A 15 4.74 5.48 -0.06
N LEU A 16 5.01 5.93 -1.26
CA LEU A 16 6.02 5.41 -2.19
C LEU A 16 7.42 5.67 -1.60
N ALA A 17 7.82 4.92 -0.58
CA ALA A 17 9.19 4.90 -0.11
C ALA A 17 9.95 3.87 -0.96
N ALA A 18 10.84 4.35 -1.80
CA ALA A 18 11.78 3.54 -2.57
C ALA A 18 12.60 2.66 -1.61
N GLN A 19 12.31 1.37 -1.57
CA GLN A 19 13.18 0.40 -0.90
C GLN A 19 14.37 0.12 -1.81
N GLN A 20 15.51 0.72 -1.50
CA GLN A 20 16.81 0.27 -1.99
C GLN A 20 17.12 -1.09 -1.39
N GLN A 21 17.18 -2.12 -2.23
CA GLN A 21 17.75 -3.42 -1.85
C GLN A 21 19.28 -3.32 -1.85
N PRO A 22 19.98 -3.83 -0.82
CA PRO A 22 21.41 -4.06 -0.91
C PRO A 22 21.67 -5.28 -1.81
N GLN A 23 22.49 -5.09 -2.84
CA GLN A 23 23.03 -6.19 -3.63
C GLN A 23 23.99 -7.03 -2.77
N GLY A 24 23.57 -8.22 -2.42
CA GLY A 24 24.36 -9.25 -1.77
C GLY A 24 24.60 -10.41 -2.73
N SER A 25 25.87 -10.67 -2.96
CA SER A 25 26.52 -11.74 -3.72
C SER A 25 25.82 -13.09 -3.76
N GLN A 26 25.71 -13.66 -4.96
CA GLN A 26 25.30 -15.03 -5.26
C GLN A 26 26.35 -16.05 -4.76
N PRO A 27 25.95 -17.19 -4.20
CA PRO A 27 26.76 -18.41 -4.22
C PRO A 27 26.28 -19.37 -5.33
N LYS A 28 27.27 -19.97 -6.01
CA LYS A 28 27.15 -20.99 -7.04
C LYS A 28 26.48 -22.28 -6.55
N PRO A 29 25.88 -23.07 -7.46
CA PRO A 29 25.23 -24.32 -7.11
C PRO A 29 26.23 -25.49 -7.03
N SER A 30 26.08 -26.32 -6.03
CA SER A 30 26.71 -27.63 -5.94
C SER A 30 25.66 -28.73 -5.93
N GLY A 31 25.78 -29.63 -6.92
CA GLY A 31 25.59 -31.08 -6.93
C GLY A 31 24.34 -31.66 -6.24
N GLY A 32 23.48 -32.31 -7.02
CA GLY A 32 22.48 -33.25 -6.54
C GLY A 32 23.05 -34.60 -6.09
N PRO A 33 22.20 -35.48 -5.56
CA PRO A 33 22.09 -36.81 -6.16
C PRO A 33 20.64 -37.31 -6.38
N THR A 34 20.51 -37.90 -7.48
CA THR A 34 19.80 -39.06 -8.05
C THR A 34 18.77 -39.82 -7.19
N LEU A 35 17.57 -39.92 -7.78
CA LEU A 35 16.60 -41.01 -7.91
C LEU A 35 16.65 -42.22 -6.94
N GLU A 36 15.49 -42.50 -6.37
CA GLU A 36 14.96 -43.85 -6.33
C GLU A 36 13.43 -43.86 -6.26
N LYS A 37 12.79 -44.59 -7.22
CA LYS A 37 11.41 -45.05 -7.15
C LYS A 37 11.36 -46.41 -6.48
N PRO A 38 10.30 -46.78 -5.73
CA PRO A 38 9.53 -47.97 -6.10
C PRO A 38 8.00 -47.75 -5.99
N GLY A 39 7.27 -48.24 -6.94
CA GLY A 39 6.62 -49.53 -6.85
C GLY A 39 5.10 -49.38 -6.67
N MET A 40 4.38 -49.71 -7.71
CA MET A 40 2.92 -49.87 -7.87
C MET A 40 2.30 -50.81 -6.83
N ALA A 41 1.12 -50.48 -6.35
CA ALA A 41 0.03 -51.43 -6.06
C ALA A 41 -1.31 -50.68 -6.09
N ALA A 42 -2.16 -51.08 -7.03
CA ALA A 42 -3.58 -50.81 -6.99
C ALA A 42 -4.30 -51.91 -6.17
N PRO A 43 -5.43 -51.61 -5.55
CA PRO A 43 -6.54 -52.58 -5.56
C PRO A 43 -7.90 -51.99 -5.97
N ASP A 44 -8.48 -52.70 -6.86
CA ASP A 44 -9.88 -53.13 -7.03
C ASP A 44 -11.03 -52.13 -6.85
N ALA A 45 -11.67 -51.93 -7.97
CA ALA A 45 -12.99 -51.40 -8.15
C ALA A 45 -14.09 -52.29 -7.49
N LYS A 46 -14.95 -51.66 -6.69
CA LYS A 46 -16.32 -52.18 -6.46
C LYS A 46 -17.32 -51.16 -6.97
N SER A 47 -18.07 -51.63 -7.97
CA SER A 47 -19.20 -50.97 -8.58
C SER A 47 -20.36 -50.85 -7.56
N GLU A 48 -20.83 -49.62 -7.35
CA GLU A 48 -22.18 -49.40 -6.78
C GLU A 48 -23.04 -48.61 -7.77
N LYS A 49 -24.26 -49.14 -7.91
CA LYS A 49 -25.32 -48.79 -8.82
C LYS A 49 -25.84 -47.36 -8.63
N PRO A 50 -26.18 -46.60 -9.70
CA PRO A 50 -26.70 -45.24 -9.53
C PRO A 50 -28.14 -45.25 -8.99
N ALA A 51 -28.33 -44.47 -7.95
CA ALA A 51 -29.66 -44.16 -7.41
C ALA A 51 -30.36 -43.12 -8.29
N LYS A 52 -31.64 -43.36 -8.53
CA LYS A 52 -32.59 -42.60 -9.34
C LYS A 52 -32.74 -41.17 -8.79
N PRO A 53 -32.76 -40.10 -9.63
CA PRO A 53 -32.95 -38.74 -9.15
C PRO A 53 -34.36 -38.51 -8.61
N ALA A 54 -34.46 -38.03 -7.40
CA ALA A 54 -35.72 -37.53 -6.84
C ALA A 54 -36.08 -36.19 -7.50
N ALA A 55 -37.33 -36.00 -7.85
CA ALA A 55 -37.91 -34.83 -8.47
C ALA A 55 -37.66 -33.56 -7.58
N PRO A 56 -37.39 -32.40 -8.15
CA PRO A 56 -37.19 -31.18 -7.39
C PRO A 56 -38.53 -30.72 -6.80
N LYS A 57 -38.58 -30.59 -5.47
CA LYS A 57 -39.63 -29.85 -4.80
C LYS A 57 -39.52 -28.38 -5.24
N THR A 58 -40.60 -27.87 -5.82
CA THR A 58 -40.81 -26.45 -6.07
C THR A 58 -40.67 -25.66 -4.78
N ALA A 59 -39.49 -25.10 -4.54
CA ALA A 59 -39.29 -24.06 -3.55
C ALA A 59 -39.79 -22.75 -4.16
N ASN A 60 -40.67 -22.08 -3.45
CA ASN A 60 -41.21 -20.78 -3.78
C ASN A 60 -40.06 -19.81 -4.12
N ALA A 61 -39.99 -19.41 -5.37
CA ALA A 61 -39.14 -18.34 -5.85
C ALA A 61 -39.82 -16.99 -5.56
N ASP A 62 -39.59 -16.48 -4.37
CA ASP A 62 -39.71 -15.05 -4.11
C ASP A 62 -38.39 -14.59 -3.44
N SER A 63 -37.30 -14.86 -4.09
CA SER A 63 -36.06 -14.15 -3.88
C SER A 63 -36.03 -13.06 -4.95
N GLY A 64 -36.45 -11.85 -4.57
CA GLY A 64 -36.27 -10.67 -5.37
C GLY A 64 -34.84 -10.65 -5.89
N LYS A 65 -34.65 -10.78 -7.21
CA LYS A 65 -33.36 -10.56 -7.86
C LYS A 65 -32.90 -9.20 -7.40
N THR A 66 -31.87 -9.16 -6.59
CA THR A 66 -31.13 -7.91 -6.36
C THR A 66 -30.57 -7.51 -7.72
N VAL A 67 -31.29 -6.61 -8.39
CA VAL A 67 -30.83 -6.04 -9.67
C VAL A 67 -29.71 -5.08 -9.29
N GLU A 68 -28.49 -5.51 -9.50
CA GLU A 68 -27.34 -4.66 -9.27
C GLU A 68 -27.31 -3.53 -10.30
N GLU A 69 -27.33 -2.27 -9.81
CA GLU A 69 -27.37 -1.10 -10.65
C GLU A 69 -25.97 -0.79 -11.19
N ILE A 70 -25.83 -0.73 -12.51
CA ILE A 70 -24.60 -0.28 -13.16
C ILE A 70 -24.61 1.25 -13.18
N ILE A 71 -23.57 1.87 -12.61
CA ILE A 71 -23.41 3.31 -12.54
C ILE A 71 -22.38 3.86 -13.51
N ALA A 72 -21.40 3.06 -13.89
CA ALA A 72 -20.45 3.42 -14.93
C ALA A 72 -20.00 2.19 -15.73
N ARG A 73 -19.60 2.43 -16.97
CA ARG A 73 -18.94 1.45 -17.84
C ARG A 73 -17.61 2.01 -18.31
N VAL A 74 -16.56 1.23 -18.16
CA VAL A 74 -15.19 1.58 -18.55
C VAL A 74 -14.70 0.49 -19.53
N ASN A 75 -14.78 0.76 -20.83
CA ASN A 75 -14.56 -0.22 -21.89
C ASN A 75 -15.47 -1.46 -21.70
N ASN A 76 -14.90 -2.62 -21.36
CA ASN A 76 -15.62 -3.87 -21.14
C ASN A 76 -15.92 -4.15 -19.67
N GLU A 77 -15.45 -3.33 -18.75
CA GLU A 77 -15.71 -3.46 -17.31
C GLU A 77 -16.86 -2.54 -16.87
N ILE A 78 -17.56 -2.95 -15.83
CA ILE A 78 -18.67 -2.18 -15.25
C ILE A 78 -18.32 -1.81 -13.83
N ILE A 79 -18.77 -0.65 -13.39
CA ILE A 79 -18.75 -0.22 -11.99
C ILE A 79 -20.19 -0.24 -11.50
N THR A 80 -20.41 -1.00 -10.45
CA THR A 80 -21.73 -1.19 -9.88
C THR A 80 -21.99 -0.21 -8.75
N ARG A 81 -23.27 -0.04 -8.39
CA ARG A 81 -23.64 0.78 -7.23
C ARG A 81 -23.06 0.24 -5.93
N SER A 82 -23.05 -1.08 -5.75
CA SER A 82 -22.49 -1.71 -4.56
C SER A 82 -21.00 -1.41 -4.39
N GLU A 83 -20.23 -1.49 -5.48
CA GLU A 83 -18.80 -1.13 -5.47
C GLU A 83 -18.58 0.34 -5.13
N TYR A 84 -19.37 1.22 -5.72
CA TYR A 84 -19.30 2.66 -5.46
C TYR A 84 -19.63 3.00 -3.99
N GLU A 85 -20.73 2.45 -3.45
CA GLU A 85 -21.09 2.70 -2.04
C GLU A 85 -20.05 2.10 -1.08
N LYS A 86 -19.50 0.93 -1.39
CA LYS A 86 -18.41 0.33 -0.62
C LYS A 86 -17.15 1.22 -0.65
N ALA A 87 -16.79 1.74 -1.81
CA ALA A 87 -15.65 2.66 -1.94
C ALA A 87 -15.89 3.98 -1.19
N ARG A 88 -17.10 4.53 -1.23
CA ARG A 88 -17.46 5.72 -0.46
C ARG A 88 -17.34 5.51 1.05
N LEU A 89 -17.76 4.35 1.55
CA LEU A 89 -17.59 4.00 2.97
C LEU A 89 -16.11 3.85 3.34
N ALA A 90 -15.32 3.20 2.48
CA ALA A 90 -13.87 3.10 2.68
C ALA A 90 -13.21 4.48 2.73
N ALA A 91 -13.58 5.40 1.82
CA ALA A 91 -13.08 6.77 1.80
C ALA A 91 -13.36 7.54 3.11
N VAL A 92 -14.49 7.27 3.77
CA VAL A 92 -14.81 7.85 5.10
C VAL A 92 -13.87 7.29 6.18
N GLU A 93 -13.64 5.98 6.17
CA GLU A 93 -12.77 5.36 7.18
C GLU A 93 -11.29 5.78 6.98
N ASP A 94 -10.86 5.93 5.73
CA ASP A 94 -9.53 6.44 5.39
C ASP A 94 -9.35 7.90 5.87
N ALA A 95 -10.35 8.77 5.63
CA ALA A 95 -10.31 10.15 6.13
C ALA A 95 -10.23 10.21 7.67
N LYS A 96 -10.99 9.37 8.36
CA LYS A 96 -10.92 9.26 9.83
C LYS A 96 -9.56 8.75 10.32
N SER A 97 -9.02 7.74 9.63
CA SER A 97 -7.71 7.15 9.95
C SER A 97 -6.57 8.15 9.79
N GLU A 98 -6.57 8.94 8.72
CA GLU A 98 -5.55 9.99 8.50
C GLU A 98 -5.63 11.11 9.53
N CYS A 99 -6.84 11.49 9.90
CA CYS A 99 -7.04 12.53 10.90
C CYS A 99 -6.55 12.11 12.30
N GLN A 100 -6.76 10.88 12.74
CA GLN A 100 -6.28 10.33 14.03
C GLN A 100 -6.24 11.33 15.19
N ASN A 101 -7.33 12.08 15.42
CA ASN A 101 -7.46 13.15 16.41
C ASN A 101 -6.59 14.41 16.15
N ARG A 102 -5.99 14.55 14.95
CA ARG A 102 -5.21 15.73 14.56
C ARG A 102 -6.02 16.78 13.80
N CYS A 103 -7.21 16.43 13.31
CA CYS A 103 -8.10 17.33 12.60
C CYS A 103 -9.21 17.88 13.51
N THR A 104 -9.68 19.08 13.23
CA THR A 104 -10.95 19.55 13.79
C THR A 104 -12.12 18.79 13.13
N PRO A 105 -13.32 18.76 13.78
CA PRO A 105 -14.50 18.14 13.19
C PRO A 105 -14.84 18.68 11.80
N GLU A 106 -14.68 19.99 11.59
CA GLU A 106 -14.91 20.66 10.31
C GLU A 106 -13.91 20.22 9.24
N GLN A 107 -12.63 20.11 9.59
CA GLN A 107 -11.57 19.62 8.69
C GLN A 107 -11.82 18.17 8.29
N LEU A 108 -12.22 17.33 9.24
CA LEU A 108 -12.59 15.94 8.95
C LEU A 108 -13.78 15.86 7.99
N GLN A 109 -14.82 16.69 8.21
CA GLN A 109 -16.00 16.70 7.34
C GLN A 109 -15.65 17.12 5.90
N ILE A 110 -14.84 18.16 5.73
CA ILE A 110 -14.35 18.61 4.42
C ILE A 110 -13.56 17.48 3.73
N ASN A 111 -12.68 16.81 4.47
CA ASN A 111 -11.88 15.70 3.93
C ASN A 111 -12.76 14.54 3.46
N ILE A 112 -13.79 14.18 4.24
CA ILE A 112 -14.76 13.15 3.88
C ILE A 112 -15.51 13.54 2.60
N GLU A 113 -16.03 14.76 2.52
CA GLU A 113 -16.78 15.23 1.35
C GLU A 113 -15.92 15.22 0.08
N ASP A 114 -14.70 15.70 0.14
CA ASP A 114 -13.78 15.71 -1.00
C ASP A 114 -13.46 14.31 -1.49
N ARG A 115 -13.18 13.37 -0.58
CA ARG A 115 -12.95 11.97 -0.94
C ARG A 115 -14.18 11.32 -1.55
N GLN A 116 -15.35 11.55 -0.96
CA GLN A 116 -16.59 11.00 -1.48
C GLN A 116 -16.95 11.56 -2.87
N LYS A 117 -16.70 12.83 -3.14
CA LYS A 117 -16.88 13.44 -4.47
C LYS A 117 -15.95 12.81 -5.52
N ASN A 118 -14.73 12.45 -5.12
CA ASN A 118 -13.74 11.89 -6.03
C ASN A 118 -13.86 10.37 -6.21
N THR A 119 -14.68 9.67 -5.42
CA THR A 119 -14.75 8.19 -5.39
C THR A 119 -15.03 7.58 -6.77
N LEU A 120 -15.97 8.13 -7.54
CA LEU A 120 -16.28 7.57 -8.87
C LEU A 120 -15.13 7.78 -9.85
N ARG A 121 -14.49 8.96 -9.81
CA ARG A 121 -13.29 9.24 -10.60
C ARG A 121 -12.19 8.21 -10.31
N GLU A 122 -11.95 7.95 -9.03
CA GLU A 122 -10.92 7.00 -8.60
C GLU A 122 -11.22 5.57 -9.05
N LEU A 123 -12.49 5.13 -8.98
CA LEU A 123 -12.89 3.80 -9.46
C LEU A 123 -12.68 3.67 -10.98
N VAL A 124 -13.01 4.70 -11.74
CA VAL A 124 -12.77 4.73 -13.21
C VAL A 124 -11.26 4.68 -13.49
N ASP A 125 -10.47 5.52 -12.82
CA ASP A 125 -9.00 5.55 -12.99
C ASP A 125 -8.36 4.22 -12.61
N GLN A 126 -8.78 3.59 -11.52
CA GLN A 126 -8.33 2.26 -11.10
C GLN A 126 -8.66 1.19 -12.14
N SER A 127 -9.87 1.21 -12.68
CA SER A 127 -10.28 0.27 -13.75
C SER A 127 -9.40 0.44 -15.00
N LEU A 128 -9.16 1.68 -15.43
CA LEU A 128 -8.31 1.98 -16.58
C LEU A 128 -6.86 1.50 -16.38
N LEU A 129 -6.29 1.73 -15.21
CA LEU A 129 -4.92 1.29 -14.89
C LEU A 129 -4.82 -0.24 -14.86
N VAL A 130 -5.80 -0.94 -14.30
CA VAL A 130 -5.83 -2.41 -14.28
C VAL A 130 -5.97 -2.97 -15.68
N GLN A 131 -6.83 -2.39 -16.53
CA GLN A 131 -6.97 -2.78 -17.94
C GLN A 131 -5.66 -2.56 -18.69
N ARG A 132 -5.00 -1.40 -18.49
CA ARG A 132 -3.71 -1.12 -19.09
C ARG A 132 -2.64 -2.13 -18.67
N ALA A 133 -2.62 -2.54 -17.40
CA ALA A 133 -1.71 -3.61 -16.96
C ALA A 133 -1.96 -4.94 -17.67
N LYS A 134 -3.23 -5.30 -17.89
CA LYS A 134 -3.62 -6.51 -18.66
C LYS A 134 -3.16 -6.41 -20.11
N ASP A 135 -3.36 -5.25 -20.75
CA ASP A 135 -2.93 -5.00 -22.14
C ASP A 135 -1.40 -5.07 -22.30
N MET A 136 -0.66 -4.64 -21.28
CA MET A 136 0.80 -4.74 -21.22
C MET A 136 1.30 -6.17 -20.91
N GLY A 137 0.41 -7.11 -20.62
CA GLY A 137 0.78 -8.46 -20.21
C GLY A 137 1.48 -8.55 -18.84
N VAL A 138 1.24 -7.58 -17.97
CA VAL A 138 1.87 -7.52 -16.63
C VAL A 138 1.31 -8.63 -15.74
N SER A 139 2.21 -9.43 -15.14
CA SER A 139 1.88 -10.39 -14.09
C SER A 139 2.49 -9.98 -12.77
N VAL A 140 1.72 -10.04 -11.70
CA VAL A 140 2.13 -9.66 -10.33
C VAL A 140 1.93 -10.80 -9.32
N GLU A 141 1.77 -12.03 -9.78
CA GLU A 141 1.52 -13.19 -8.90
C GLU A 141 2.65 -13.44 -7.87
N PRO A 142 3.94 -13.34 -8.23
CA PRO A 142 5.02 -13.48 -7.27
C PRO A 142 5.00 -12.37 -6.18
N GLU A 143 4.70 -11.14 -6.59
CA GLU A 143 4.58 -9.98 -5.69
C GLU A 143 3.35 -10.12 -4.77
N LEU A 144 2.24 -10.64 -5.29
CA LEU A 144 1.03 -10.94 -4.52
C LEU A 144 1.33 -11.92 -3.38
N ILE A 145 2.01 -13.04 -3.69
CA ILE A 145 2.40 -14.04 -2.69
C ILE A 145 3.28 -13.40 -1.60
N LYS A 146 4.29 -12.63 -1.99
CA LYS A 146 5.16 -11.91 -1.05
C LYS A 146 4.38 -10.93 -0.18
N ARG A 147 3.42 -10.22 -0.77
CA ARG A 147 2.59 -9.25 -0.04
C ARG A 147 1.69 -9.93 0.97
N LEU A 148 1.05 -11.03 0.59
CA LEU A 148 0.23 -11.83 1.51
C LEU A 148 1.06 -12.39 2.67
N ASP A 149 2.27 -12.90 2.39
CA ASP A 149 3.18 -13.38 3.43
C ASP A 149 3.66 -12.27 4.37
N ALA A 150 3.94 -11.09 3.84
CA ALA A 150 4.27 -9.92 4.66
C ALA A 150 3.10 -9.54 5.60
N ILE A 151 1.86 -9.52 5.09
CA ILE A 151 0.66 -9.25 5.89
C ILE A 151 0.50 -10.31 6.98
N ARG A 152 0.66 -11.58 6.65
CA ARG A 152 0.64 -12.70 7.60
C ARG A 152 1.64 -12.49 8.73
N THR A 153 2.89 -12.20 8.38
CA THR A 153 3.99 -12.03 9.34
C THR A 153 3.78 -10.81 10.24
N GLN A 154 3.36 -9.67 9.68
CA GLN A 154 3.07 -8.45 10.43
C GLN A 154 1.96 -8.65 11.47
N ASN A 155 0.99 -9.51 11.17
CA ASN A 155 -0.09 -9.84 12.09
C ASN A 155 0.22 -11.03 13.01
N ASN A 156 1.46 -11.54 12.98
CA ASN A 156 1.92 -12.69 13.77
C ASN A 156 1.04 -13.95 13.56
N LEU A 157 0.56 -14.16 12.33
CA LEU A 157 -0.24 -15.32 11.98
C LEU A 157 0.66 -16.47 11.56
N PRO A 158 0.41 -17.71 12.04
CA PRO A 158 1.32 -18.85 11.83
C PRO A 158 1.27 -19.39 10.39
N SER A 159 0.14 -19.24 9.69
CA SER A 159 -0.04 -19.77 8.33
C SER A 159 -0.94 -18.90 7.46
N MET A 160 -0.98 -19.19 6.16
CA MET A 160 -1.86 -18.49 5.20
C MET A 160 -3.34 -18.80 5.46
N GLU A 161 -3.65 -20.01 5.91
CA GLU A 161 -5.01 -20.41 6.29
C GLU A 161 -5.53 -19.59 7.49
N GLU A 162 -4.65 -19.24 8.42
CA GLU A 162 -5.03 -18.35 9.53
C GLU A 162 -5.23 -16.90 9.06
N LEU A 163 -4.48 -16.46 8.03
CA LEU A 163 -4.74 -15.16 7.38
C LEU A 163 -6.11 -15.18 6.67
N GLU A 164 -6.42 -16.23 5.91
CA GLU A 164 -7.72 -16.38 5.25
C GLU A 164 -8.89 -16.38 6.25
N LYS A 165 -8.76 -17.13 7.35
CA LYS A 165 -9.77 -17.13 8.43
C LYS A 165 -9.92 -15.75 9.07
N ALA A 166 -8.81 -15.03 9.27
CA ALA A 166 -8.84 -13.71 9.87
C ALA A 166 -9.53 -12.68 8.94
N VAL A 167 -9.29 -12.74 7.63
CA VAL A 167 -9.94 -11.91 6.61
C VAL A 167 -11.42 -12.24 6.52
N SER A 168 -11.76 -13.54 6.42
CA SER A 168 -13.15 -14.02 6.34
C SER A 168 -13.95 -13.71 7.62
N GLY A 169 -13.30 -13.77 8.77
CA GLY A 169 -13.86 -13.41 10.07
C GLY A 169 -14.23 -11.93 10.21
N GLN A 170 -13.70 -11.08 9.34
CA GLN A 170 -14.06 -9.66 9.21
C GLN A 170 -15.15 -9.40 8.16
N GLY A 171 -15.72 -10.45 7.57
CA GLY A 171 -16.78 -10.35 6.57
C GLY A 171 -16.27 -10.05 5.15
N THR A 172 -14.96 -10.14 4.90
CA THR A 172 -14.38 -9.95 3.57
C THR A 172 -14.13 -11.31 2.90
N ASN A 173 -14.55 -11.46 1.65
CA ASN A 173 -14.26 -12.66 0.87
C ASN A 173 -12.75 -12.75 0.60
N TRP A 174 -12.16 -13.93 0.73
CA TRP A 174 -10.73 -14.15 0.54
C TRP A 174 -10.26 -13.85 -0.90
N GLU A 175 -11.04 -14.23 -1.90
CA GLU A 175 -10.72 -13.94 -3.30
C GLU A 175 -10.80 -12.44 -3.59
N ASP A 176 -11.80 -11.73 -3.05
CA ASP A 176 -11.91 -10.28 -3.17
C ASP A 176 -10.71 -9.57 -2.52
N PHE A 177 -10.29 -10.05 -1.35
CA PHE A 177 -9.11 -9.51 -0.67
C PHE A 177 -7.84 -9.68 -1.53
N LYS A 178 -7.61 -10.88 -2.09
CA LYS A 178 -6.48 -11.12 -3.00
C LYS A 178 -6.57 -10.29 -4.26
N ASN A 179 -7.76 -10.16 -4.86
CA ASN A 179 -7.98 -9.37 -6.06
C ASN A 179 -7.71 -7.88 -5.82
N ASN A 180 -8.09 -7.34 -4.66
CA ASN A 180 -7.78 -5.97 -4.29
C ASN A 180 -6.26 -5.73 -4.21
N ILE A 181 -5.52 -6.65 -3.57
CA ILE A 181 -4.05 -6.55 -3.51
C ILE A 181 -3.45 -6.67 -4.91
N ARG A 182 -3.92 -7.63 -5.72
CA ARG A 182 -3.47 -7.81 -7.11
C ARG A 182 -3.69 -6.57 -7.94
N ASN A 183 -4.87 -5.97 -7.88
CA ASN A 183 -5.20 -4.76 -8.63
C ASN A 183 -4.32 -3.59 -8.21
N ASN A 184 -4.05 -3.41 -6.91
CA ASN A 184 -3.13 -2.40 -6.41
C ASN A 184 -1.70 -2.60 -6.94
N LEU A 185 -1.21 -3.84 -6.97
CA LEU A 185 0.11 -4.17 -7.52
C LEU A 185 0.17 -3.90 -9.03
N LEU A 186 -0.88 -4.25 -9.78
CA LEU A 186 -0.99 -3.97 -11.22
C LEU A 186 -0.96 -2.46 -11.48
N GLN A 187 -1.74 -1.69 -10.73
CA GLN A 187 -1.75 -0.22 -10.84
C GLN A 187 -0.37 0.37 -10.54
N GLN A 188 0.27 -0.04 -9.45
CA GLN A 188 1.62 0.42 -9.09
C GLN A 188 2.64 0.10 -10.20
N ARG A 189 2.52 -1.07 -10.83
CA ARG A 189 3.42 -1.47 -11.91
C ARG A 189 3.25 -0.61 -13.15
N VAL A 190 2.00 -0.33 -13.55
CA VAL A 190 1.71 0.58 -14.67
C VAL A 190 2.21 1.99 -14.37
N ILE A 191 1.89 2.52 -13.19
CA ILE A 191 2.31 3.86 -12.77
C ILE A 191 3.84 3.97 -12.79
N SER A 192 4.52 2.97 -12.24
CA SER A 192 5.99 2.97 -12.21
C SER A 192 6.60 2.91 -13.63
N SER A 193 6.04 2.08 -14.52
CA SER A 193 6.59 1.88 -15.87
C SER A 193 6.19 2.99 -16.85
N GLU A 194 4.96 3.47 -16.80
CA GLU A 194 4.42 4.40 -17.80
C GLU A 194 4.54 5.87 -17.37
N VAL A 195 4.68 6.13 -16.08
CA VAL A 195 4.82 7.50 -15.55
C VAL A 195 6.16 7.68 -14.85
N GLY A 196 6.43 6.85 -13.86
CA GLY A 196 7.60 7.01 -12.99
C GLY A 196 8.93 6.92 -13.73
N SER A 197 9.06 5.99 -14.69
CA SER A 197 10.27 5.79 -15.49
C SER A 197 10.62 6.98 -16.41
N HIS A 198 9.64 7.84 -16.71
CA HIS A 198 9.82 9.03 -17.54
C HIS A 198 10.17 10.28 -16.73
N ILE A 199 10.11 10.21 -15.40
CA ILE A 199 10.48 11.33 -14.53
C ILE A 199 11.98 11.27 -14.26
N THR A 200 12.71 12.19 -14.87
CA THR A 200 14.16 12.33 -14.69
C THR A 200 14.45 13.56 -13.85
N ILE A 201 15.29 13.43 -12.84
CA ILE A 201 15.79 14.53 -12.01
C ILE A 201 17.30 14.64 -12.25
N SER A 202 17.75 15.78 -12.73
CA SER A 202 19.17 16.03 -12.97
C SER A 202 19.89 16.48 -11.70
N ASP A 203 21.21 16.26 -11.66
CA ASP A 203 22.05 16.75 -10.56
C ASP A 203 22.06 18.29 -10.47
N GLU A 204 21.89 18.96 -11.61
CA GLU A 204 21.78 20.43 -11.66
C GLU A 204 20.50 20.91 -10.96
N GLU A 205 19.39 20.22 -11.17
CA GLU A 205 18.11 20.56 -10.50
C GLU A 205 18.19 20.33 -9.00
N VAL A 206 18.83 19.23 -8.58
CA VAL A 206 19.07 18.93 -7.16
C VAL A 206 19.93 20.04 -6.54
N THR A 207 21.00 20.44 -7.22
CA THR A 207 21.88 21.53 -6.74
C THR A 207 21.13 22.85 -6.66
N LYS A 208 20.36 23.18 -7.69
CA LYS A 208 19.56 24.42 -7.74
C LYS A 208 18.51 24.45 -6.61
N TYR A 209 17.83 23.31 -6.37
CA TYR A 209 16.88 23.20 -5.29
C TYR A 209 17.54 23.41 -3.93
N TYR A 210 18.67 22.74 -3.69
CA TYR A 210 19.45 22.87 -2.46
C TYR A 210 19.85 24.31 -2.20
N GLU A 211 20.43 25.00 -3.20
CA GLU A 211 20.87 26.40 -3.06
C GLU A 211 19.71 27.36 -2.76
N ALA A 212 18.53 27.10 -3.36
CA ALA A 212 17.33 27.91 -3.13
C ALA A 212 16.65 27.65 -1.77
N HIS A 213 16.89 26.48 -1.17
CA HIS A 213 16.17 26.01 0.01
C HIS A 213 17.10 25.59 1.17
N LYS A 214 18.30 26.19 1.26
CA LYS A 214 19.30 25.86 2.29
C LYS A 214 18.72 25.82 3.71
N THR A 215 17.79 26.72 4.02
CA THR A 215 17.14 26.80 5.32
C THR A 215 16.30 25.54 5.67
N GLU A 216 15.81 24.81 4.67
CA GLU A 216 15.09 23.54 4.89
C GLU A 216 16.04 22.43 5.35
N PHE A 217 17.32 22.54 5.01
CA PHE A 217 18.36 21.56 5.30
C PHE A 217 19.25 21.93 6.48
N VAL A 218 18.83 22.93 7.25
CA VAL A 218 19.46 23.23 8.55
C VAL A 218 18.95 22.22 9.56
N ARG A 219 19.85 21.37 10.05
CA ARG A 219 19.57 20.44 11.12
C ARG A 219 19.84 21.11 12.45
N GLN A 220 18.89 20.97 13.38
CA GLN A 220 19.18 21.23 14.79
C GLN A 220 20.08 20.11 15.31
N GLU A 221 20.94 20.44 16.28
CA GLU A 221 21.77 19.45 16.94
C GLU A 221 20.91 18.32 17.54
N GLN A 222 21.28 17.07 17.23
CA GLN A 222 20.53 15.88 17.66
C GLN A 222 21.51 14.77 18.08
N VAL A 223 21.05 13.95 19.03
CA VAL A 223 21.78 12.75 19.45
C VAL A 223 20.87 11.54 19.35
N ALA A 224 21.36 10.48 18.75
CA ALA A 224 20.74 9.17 18.78
C ALA A 224 21.26 8.39 19.96
N LEU A 225 20.38 7.91 20.84
CA LEU A 225 20.74 7.30 22.11
C LEU A 225 20.31 5.84 22.20
N ARG A 226 21.12 5.06 22.89
CA ARG A 226 20.78 3.74 23.44
C ARG A 226 20.87 3.78 24.95
N GLU A 227 20.08 2.93 25.62
CA GLU A 227 20.04 2.83 27.06
C GLU A 227 20.17 1.40 27.57
N ILE A 228 20.78 1.27 28.73
CA ILE A 228 20.67 0.09 29.61
C ILE A 228 20.12 0.60 30.93
N VAL A 229 18.94 0.14 31.29
CA VAL A 229 18.26 0.51 32.56
C VAL A 229 18.29 -0.70 33.49
N VAL A 230 18.77 -0.53 34.69
CA VAL A 230 18.61 -1.48 35.80
C VAL A 230 17.59 -0.92 36.77
N SER A 231 16.36 -1.44 36.72
CA SER A 231 15.23 -0.88 37.45
C SER A 231 15.35 -1.10 38.96
N THR A 232 15.04 -0.04 39.71
CA THR A 232 14.90 -0.06 41.17
C THR A 232 13.45 -0.07 41.65
N GLU A 233 12.51 -0.12 40.71
CA GLU A 233 11.08 -0.14 40.99
C GLU A 233 10.69 -1.38 41.81
N GLY A 234 10.02 -1.19 42.94
CA GLY A 234 9.62 -2.26 43.84
C GLY A 234 10.75 -2.97 44.56
N LYS A 235 12.00 -2.43 44.53
CA LYS A 235 13.16 -2.98 45.23
C LYS A 235 13.35 -2.38 46.58
N LYS A 236 13.98 -3.10 47.49
CA LYS A 236 14.31 -2.62 48.82
C LYS A 236 15.60 -1.80 48.78
N PRO A 237 15.79 -0.86 49.71
CA PRO A 237 17.05 -0.09 49.83
C PRO A 237 18.31 -0.98 49.97
N GLU A 238 18.16 -2.14 50.56
CA GLU A 238 19.22 -3.14 50.73
C GLU A 238 19.73 -3.72 49.42
N ASP A 239 18.87 -3.77 48.36
CA ASP A 239 19.17 -4.34 47.03
C ASP A 239 19.89 -3.32 46.12
N LEU A 240 19.85 -2.00 46.46
CA LEU A 240 20.39 -0.95 45.60
C LEU A 240 21.88 -1.09 45.27
N PRO A 241 22.77 -1.49 46.20
CA PRO A 241 24.18 -1.70 45.90
C PRO A 241 24.43 -2.79 44.86
N ASP A 242 23.66 -3.88 44.91
CA ASP A 242 23.80 -4.97 43.95
C ASP A 242 23.24 -4.59 42.57
N LEU A 243 22.16 -3.84 42.53
CA LEU A 243 21.62 -3.30 41.27
C LEU A 243 22.58 -2.30 40.62
N LYS A 244 23.21 -1.44 41.41
CA LYS A 244 24.26 -0.53 40.93
C LYS A 244 25.43 -1.32 40.33
N LYS A 245 25.89 -2.32 41.05
CA LYS A 245 26.97 -3.24 40.59
C LYS A 245 26.58 -3.93 39.30
N LYS A 246 25.30 -4.32 39.11
CA LYS A 246 24.78 -4.89 37.85
C LYS A 246 24.92 -3.87 36.71
N ALA A 247 24.57 -2.61 36.92
CA ALA A 247 24.72 -1.56 35.93
C ALA A 247 26.19 -1.25 35.60
N GLU A 248 27.06 -1.20 36.62
CA GLU A 248 28.51 -1.03 36.48
C GLU A 248 29.12 -2.21 35.68
N THR A 249 28.64 -3.43 35.95
CA THR A 249 29.07 -4.63 35.19
C THR A 249 28.65 -4.50 33.74
N ALA A 250 27.43 -4.05 33.43
CA ALA A 250 26.98 -3.83 32.07
C ALA A 250 27.84 -2.78 31.36
N LEU A 251 28.11 -1.64 32.02
CA LEU A 251 28.98 -0.59 31.49
C LEU A 251 30.39 -1.13 31.19
N LYS A 252 30.98 -1.85 32.13
CA LYS A 252 32.31 -2.41 31.95
C LYS A 252 32.39 -3.36 30.76
N ARG A 253 31.40 -4.23 30.61
CA ARG A 253 31.38 -5.19 29.47
C ARG A 253 31.33 -4.49 28.14
N VAL A 254 30.55 -3.39 28.03
CA VAL A 254 30.52 -2.56 26.82
C VAL A 254 31.88 -1.87 26.60
N GLN A 255 32.50 -1.34 27.65
CA GLN A 255 33.85 -0.75 27.59
C GLN A 255 34.91 -1.75 27.19
N ASP A 256 34.78 -3.02 27.59
CA ASP A 256 35.65 -4.12 27.21
C ASP A 256 35.41 -4.61 25.75
N GLY A 257 34.45 -3.99 25.01
CA GLY A 257 34.22 -4.22 23.59
C GLY A 257 33.06 -5.15 23.26
N GLU A 258 32.23 -5.55 24.24
CA GLU A 258 30.99 -6.26 23.94
C GLU A 258 29.95 -5.33 23.30
N ASP A 259 29.13 -5.87 22.40
CA ASP A 259 28.09 -5.08 21.72
C ASP A 259 27.03 -4.56 22.72
N PHE A 260 26.78 -3.26 22.70
CA PHE A 260 25.85 -2.59 23.59
C PHE A 260 24.43 -3.20 23.44
N ALA A 261 23.98 -3.47 22.21
CA ALA A 261 22.65 -3.99 21.97
C ALA A 261 22.46 -5.39 22.56
N GLU A 262 23.48 -6.24 22.50
CA GLU A 262 23.44 -7.58 23.12
C GLU A 262 23.46 -7.48 24.67
N ILE A 263 24.23 -6.56 25.23
CA ILE A 263 24.21 -6.32 26.68
C ILE A 263 22.86 -5.75 27.12
N ALA A 264 22.28 -4.80 26.37
CA ALA A 264 20.94 -4.28 26.64
C ALA A 264 19.89 -5.38 26.62
N LYS A 265 19.89 -6.28 25.63
CA LYS A 265 18.97 -7.42 25.54
C LYS A 265 19.09 -8.36 26.75
N ARG A 266 20.27 -8.53 27.30
CA ARG A 266 20.52 -9.47 28.41
C ARG A 266 20.30 -8.85 29.79
N LEU A 267 20.78 -7.65 30.01
CA LEU A 267 20.89 -7.04 31.33
C LEU A 267 19.94 -5.88 31.58
N SER A 268 19.40 -5.23 30.53
CA SER A 268 18.46 -4.13 30.70
C SER A 268 17.10 -4.62 31.19
N ASP A 269 16.49 -3.85 32.07
CA ASP A 269 15.12 -4.01 32.54
C ASP A 269 14.16 -3.02 31.84
N GLY A 270 14.69 -2.12 30.96
CA GLY A 270 13.94 -1.12 30.24
C GLY A 270 13.07 -1.69 29.11
N SER A 271 12.05 -0.94 28.68
CA SER A 271 11.15 -1.33 27.59
C SER A 271 11.84 -1.47 26.22
N THR A 272 12.95 -0.76 26.04
CA THR A 272 13.79 -0.76 24.82
C THR A 272 14.69 -2.00 24.70
N LYS A 273 14.71 -2.85 25.72
CA LYS A 273 15.54 -4.05 25.81
C LYS A 273 15.57 -4.89 24.54
N ASN A 274 14.39 -5.24 23.99
CA ASN A 274 14.26 -6.10 22.82
C ASN A 274 14.72 -5.43 21.52
N GLN A 275 14.84 -4.08 21.54
CA GLN A 275 15.35 -3.27 20.43
C GLN A 275 16.84 -2.91 20.62
N GLY A 276 17.56 -3.67 21.45
CA GLY A 276 18.98 -3.43 21.73
C GLY A 276 19.23 -2.13 22.48
N GLY A 277 18.24 -1.67 23.26
CA GLY A 277 18.31 -0.44 24.05
C GLY A 277 18.08 0.83 23.26
N PHE A 278 17.68 0.80 21.98
CA PHE A 278 17.46 2.00 21.18
C PHE A 278 16.35 2.87 21.79
N LEU A 279 16.74 4.06 22.29
CA LEU A 279 15.85 4.97 22.96
C LEU A 279 15.19 5.97 22.00
N GLY A 280 15.93 6.39 20.96
CA GLY A 280 15.45 7.36 19.97
C GLY A 280 16.50 8.39 19.57
N ILE A 281 16.06 9.37 18.76
CA ILE A 281 16.83 10.55 18.37
C ILE A 281 16.20 11.75 19.08
N TYR A 282 17.02 12.52 19.78
CA TYR A 282 16.60 13.65 20.60
C TYR A 282 17.26 14.94 20.13
N LYS A 283 16.47 16.02 20.08
CA LYS A 283 16.92 17.39 19.86
C LYS A 283 17.22 18.04 21.19
N ARG A 284 17.95 19.16 21.16
CA ARG A 284 18.08 20.02 22.35
C ARG A 284 16.70 20.46 22.84
N GLY A 285 16.50 20.39 24.15
CA GLY A 285 15.24 20.70 24.84
C GLY A 285 14.26 19.53 24.98
N GLU A 286 14.55 18.36 24.41
CA GLU A 286 13.68 17.16 24.53
C GLU A 286 14.08 16.24 25.69
N LEU A 287 15.30 16.38 26.20
CA LEU A 287 15.80 15.65 27.36
C LEU A 287 15.78 16.52 28.63
N SER A 288 15.87 15.85 29.79
CA SER A 288 16.12 16.60 31.04
C SER A 288 17.46 17.31 30.91
N LYS A 289 17.55 18.54 31.51
CA LYS A 289 18.75 19.36 31.41
C LYS A 289 20.03 18.61 31.83
N GLU A 290 19.93 17.77 32.84
CA GLU A 290 21.05 16.99 33.36
C GLU A 290 21.55 15.95 32.32
N LEU A 291 20.64 15.28 31.62
CA LEU A 291 20.97 14.34 30.55
C LEU A 291 21.50 15.08 29.33
N GLU A 292 20.83 16.19 28.96
CA GLU A 292 21.19 17.00 27.81
C GLU A 292 22.63 17.54 27.92
N ASP A 293 22.97 18.13 29.06
CA ASP A 293 24.30 18.66 29.29
C ASP A 293 25.44 17.63 29.21
N LYS A 294 25.11 16.34 29.39
CA LYS A 294 26.05 15.24 29.27
C LYS A 294 26.10 14.72 27.82
N VAL A 295 24.95 14.27 27.27
CA VAL A 295 24.95 13.52 26.01
C VAL A 295 25.28 14.39 24.80
N PHE A 296 24.95 15.70 24.80
CA PHE A 296 25.31 16.59 23.70
C PHE A 296 26.78 17.04 23.69
N LYS A 297 27.55 16.71 24.72
CA LYS A 297 29.01 16.87 24.72
C LYS A 297 29.76 15.62 24.28
N MET A 298 29.04 14.51 24.20
CA MET A 298 29.60 13.22 23.89
C MET A 298 29.67 13.01 22.36
N LYS A 299 30.70 12.28 21.98
CA LYS A 299 30.89 11.86 20.58
C LYS A 299 30.21 10.52 20.32
N ARG A 300 30.14 10.16 19.05
CA ARG A 300 29.66 8.86 18.62
C ARG A 300 30.35 7.72 19.38
N ASN A 301 29.57 6.75 19.82
CA ASN A 301 29.97 5.55 20.59
C ASN A 301 30.46 5.85 22.03
N GLU A 302 30.47 7.08 22.49
CA GLU A 302 30.79 7.37 23.89
C GLU A 302 29.67 6.89 24.83
N LEU A 303 30.08 6.50 26.03
CA LEU A 303 29.24 5.95 27.09
C LEU A 303 29.19 6.93 28.27
N THR A 304 28.03 7.06 28.89
CA THR A 304 27.94 7.74 30.18
C THR A 304 28.45 6.83 31.28
N GLU A 305 28.80 7.43 32.41
CA GLU A 305 28.88 6.69 33.67
C GLU A 305 27.48 6.18 34.08
N VAL A 306 27.44 5.29 35.05
CA VAL A 306 26.19 4.85 35.66
C VAL A 306 25.52 6.05 36.35
N MET A 307 24.35 6.43 35.85
CA MET A 307 23.56 7.54 36.39
C MET A 307 22.40 6.98 37.23
N GLU A 308 22.16 7.59 38.35
CA GLU A 308 21.01 7.29 39.20
C GLU A 308 19.82 8.13 38.77
N THR A 309 18.70 7.47 38.43
CA THR A 309 17.45 8.11 38.01
C THR A 309 16.29 7.60 38.85
N ARG A 310 15.12 8.21 38.69
CA ARG A 310 13.90 7.74 39.39
C ARG A 310 13.49 6.33 39.03
N GLN A 311 13.89 5.83 37.83
CA GLN A 311 13.55 4.50 37.35
C GLN A 311 14.59 3.45 37.72
N GLY A 312 15.77 3.91 38.18
CA GLY A 312 16.89 3.04 38.52
C GLY A 312 18.23 3.56 37.98
N PHE A 313 19.16 2.65 37.81
CA PHE A 313 20.49 2.95 37.28
C PHE A 313 20.49 2.89 35.75
N LEU A 314 20.94 3.99 35.14
CA LEU A 314 20.91 4.22 33.69
C LEU A 314 22.35 4.34 33.16
N VAL A 315 22.63 3.64 32.05
CA VAL A 315 23.80 3.86 31.20
C VAL A 315 23.33 4.23 29.81
N LEU A 316 23.83 5.32 29.25
CA LEU A 316 23.54 5.77 27.89
C LEU A 316 24.76 5.59 27.00
N GLN A 317 24.49 5.31 25.72
CA GLN A 317 25.45 5.38 24.63
C GLN A 317 24.95 6.34 23.59
N VAL A 318 25.82 7.25 23.12
CA VAL A 318 25.55 8.08 21.94
C VAL A 318 25.86 7.22 20.71
N LEU A 319 24.81 6.78 20.02
CA LEU A 319 24.92 5.99 18.80
C LEU A 319 25.40 6.87 17.63
N GLU A 320 24.82 8.05 17.50
CA GLU A 320 25.19 9.07 16.53
C GLU A 320 25.05 10.47 17.14
N HIS A 321 25.95 11.39 16.81
CA HIS A 321 25.85 12.80 17.13
C HIS A 321 25.76 13.58 15.82
N TYR A 322 24.70 14.34 15.68
CA TYR A 322 24.43 15.17 14.51
C TYR A 322 24.61 16.63 14.91
N ASP A 323 25.67 17.25 14.42
CA ASP A 323 25.94 18.67 14.68
C ASP A 323 24.84 19.55 14.11
N GLU A 324 24.61 20.70 14.77
CA GLU A 324 23.77 21.77 14.24
C GLU A 324 24.43 22.38 12.99
N GLY A 325 23.59 22.71 12.01
CA GLY A 325 24.05 23.44 10.84
C GLY A 325 23.46 22.94 9.53
N GLU A 326 23.89 23.60 8.46
CA GLU A 326 23.51 23.25 7.10
C GLU A 326 24.07 21.88 6.73
N GLN A 327 23.19 20.98 6.35
CA GLN A 327 23.59 19.64 5.90
C GLN A 327 24.19 19.74 4.49
N ALA A 328 25.35 19.15 4.29
CA ALA A 328 25.97 19.11 2.96
C ALA A 328 25.03 18.45 1.94
N LEU A 329 25.02 18.98 0.71
CA LEU A 329 24.21 18.46 -0.41
C LEU A 329 24.32 16.94 -0.56
N SER A 330 25.51 16.35 -0.39
CA SER A 330 25.72 14.91 -0.50
C SER A 330 24.90 14.09 0.50
N LYS A 331 24.53 14.64 1.64
CA LYS A 331 23.72 13.96 2.67
C LYS A 331 22.21 14.06 2.40
N VAL A 332 21.78 15.15 1.76
CA VAL A 332 20.36 15.45 1.51
C VAL A 332 19.95 15.24 0.05
N LYS A 333 20.91 14.83 -0.82
CA LYS A 333 20.69 14.63 -2.27
C LYS A 333 19.48 13.73 -2.55
N ASN A 334 19.38 12.58 -1.89
CA ASN A 334 18.27 11.64 -2.09
C ASN A 334 16.94 12.23 -1.62
N GLU A 335 16.93 12.92 -0.48
CA GLU A 335 15.74 13.61 0.03
C GLU A 335 15.21 14.66 -0.97
N ILE A 336 16.14 15.45 -1.56
CA ILE A 336 15.80 16.43 -2.59
C ILE A 336 15.29 15.74 -3.86
N MET A 337 15.93 14.65 -4.28
CA MET A 337 15.48 13.87 -5.44
C MET A 337 14.07 13.32 -5.22
N ASP A 338 13.79 12.76 -4.06
CA ASP A 338 12.46 12.23 -3.70
C ASP A 338 11.40 13.34 -3.69
N LYS A 339 11.75 14.51 -3.16
CA LYS A 339 10.86 15.68 -3.12
C LYS A 339 10.56 16.20 -4.52
N LEU A 340 11.58 16.36 -5.37
CA LEU A 340 11.42 16.79 -6.76
C LEU A 340 10.64 15.75 -7.58
N TYR A 341 10.92 14.46 -7.35
CA TYR A 341 10.19 13.37 -7.98
C TYR A 341 8.71 13.39 -7.61
N GLY A 342 8.38 13.52 -6.31
CA GLY A 342 7.00 13.63 -5.84
C GLY A 342 6.26 14.82 -6.46
N THR A 343 6.91 15.98 -6.56
CA THR A 343 6.34 17.18 -7.18
C THR A 343 6.01 16.98 -8.68
N ARG A 344 6.79 16.16 -9.39
CA ARG A 344 6.58 15.84 -10.82
C ARG A 344 5.60 14.69 -11.03
N MET A 345 5.52 13.78 -10.09
CA MET A 345 4.68 12.58 -10.20
C MET A 345 3.19 12.94 -10.32
N GLU A 346 2.70 13.86 -9.51
CA GLU A 346 1.28 14.21 -9.50
C GLU A 346 0.79 14.79 -10.84
N PRO A 347 1.43 15.83 -11.43
CA PRO A 347 1.01 16.34 -12.74
C PRO A 347 1.21 15.31 -13.86
N ALA A 348 2.28 14.52 -13.84
CA ALA A 348 2.52 13.48 -14.84
C ALA A 348 1.45 12.38 -14.77
N MET A 349 1.07 11.97 -13.57
CA MET A 349 -0.02 11.02 -13.36
C MET A 349 -1.35 11.55 -13.88
N ARG A 350 -1.66 12.82 -13.59
CA ARG A 350 -2.91 13.47 -14.05
C ARG A 350 -3.00 13.50 -15.58
N GLU A 351 -1.91 13.83 -16.25
CA GLU A 351 -1.86 13.85 -17.72
C GLU A 351 -1.95 12.43 -18.30
N TYR A 352 -1.28 11.48 -17.68
CA TYR A 352 -1.36 10.08 -18.09
C TYR A 352 -2.78 9.52 -17.96
N LEU A 353 -3.45 9.73 -16.83
CA LEU A 353 -4.83 9.30 -16.63
C LEU A 353 -5.79 9.99 -17.59
N LYS A 354 -5.57 11.27 -17.89
CA LYS A 354 -6.34 11.97 -18.92
C LYS A 354 -6.18 11.31 -20.28
N THR A 355 -4.95 11.00 -20.68
CA THR A 355 -4.66 10.28 -21.93
C THR A 355 -5.34 8.91 -21.97
N LEU A 356 -5.28 8.14 -20.89
CA LEU A 356 -5.98 6.86 -20.80
C LEU A 356 -7.50 7.00 -20.94
N ARG A 357 -8.09 8.03 -20.35
CA ARG A 357 -9.53 8.31 -20.48
C ARG A 357 -9.92 8.69 -21.90
N GLU A 358 -9.14 9.53 -22.59
CA GLU A 358 -9.37 9.93 -23.97
C GLU A 358 -9.27 8.73 -24.95
N GLN A 359 -8.46 7.73 -24.64
CA GLN A 359 -8.30 6.50 -25.41
C GLN A 359 -9.31 5.40 -25.06
N SER A 360 -10.17 5.64 -24.06
CA SER A 360 -11.08 4.64 -23.51
C SER A 360 -12.54 5.06 -23.66
N TYR A 361 -13.42 4.06 -23.71
CA TYR A 361 -14.85 4.28 -23.67
C TYR A 361 -15.34 4.32 -22.22
N VAL A 362 -15.61 5.53 -21.71
CA VAL A 362 -16.11 5.74 -20.34
C VAL A 362 -17.51 6.34 -20.42
N VAL A 363 -18.48 5.62 -19.87
CA VAL A 363 -19.89 6.04 -19.82
C VAL A 363 -20.37 6.03 -18.39
N ILE A 364 -20.96 7.14 -17.93
CA ILE A 364 -21.46 7.32 -16.57
C ILE A 364 -22.97 7.52 -16.61
N LYS A 365 -23.68 6.83 -15.71
CA LYS A 365 -25.12 6.93 -15.60
C LYS A 365 -25.55 8.34 -15.14
N PRO A 366 -26.62 8.93 -15.72
CA PRO A 366 -27.17 10.19 -15.24
C PRO A 366 -27.45 10.18 -13.73
N GLY A 367 -27.04 11.24 -13.03
CA GLY A 367 -27.13 11.36 -11.57
C GLY A 367 -25.84 11.01 -10.81
N TYR A 368 -24.83 10.44 -11.50
CA TYR A 368 -23.48 10.25 -10.97
C TYR A 368 -22.51 11.20 -11.67
N GLN A 369 -21.51 11.70 -10.95
CA GLN A 369 -20.53 12.64 -11.49
C GLN A 369 -19.12 12.10 -11.40
N ASP A 370 -18.39 12.15 -12.49
CA ASP A 370 -16.96 11.97 -12.56
C ASP A 370 -16.27 13.33 -12.68
N LEU A 371 -15.61 13.76 -11.62
CA LEU A 371 -14.97 15.08 -11.56
C LEU A 371 -13.66 15.17 -12.38
N ALA A 372 -13.17 14.09 -12.97
CA ALA A 372 -11.98 14.11 -13.83
C ALA A 372 -12.29 14.50 -15.27
N GLY A 373 -13.51 14.28 -15.71
CA GLY A 373 -13.97 14.67 -17.04
C GLY A 373 -14.40 16.12 -17.04
N GLY A 374 -13.58 17.01 -17.54
CA GLY A 374 -14.07 18.32 -17.99
C GLY A 374 -15.09 18.13 -19.11
N GLY A 375 -16.38 18.13 -18.76
CA GLY A 375 -17.50 18.01 -19.70
C GLY A 375 -17.83 16.53 -19.97
N GLY A 376 -18.72 15.97 -19.14
CA GLY A 376 -19.35 14.69 -19.44
C GLY A 376 -19.99 14.72 -20.81
N SER A 377 -19.64 13.75 -21.66
CA SER A 377 -20.50 13.42 -22.78
C SER A 377 -21.85 13.00 -22.20
N GLU A 378 -22.82 13.92 -22.22
CA GLU A 378 -24.20 13.54 -22.01
C GLU A 378 -24.51 12.42 -22.99
N ILE A 379 -24.75 11.25 -22.46
CA ILE A 379 -25.28 10.16 -23.28
C ILE A 379 -26.66 10.60 -23.70
N GLN A 380 -26.80 11.01 -24.96
CA GLN A 380 -28.09 10.90 -25.60
C GLN A 380 -28.49 9.42 -25.53
N GLU A 381 -29.50 9.13 -24.73
CA GLU A 381 -30.15 7.84 -24.77
C GLU A 381 -30.58 7.58 -26.22
N VAL A 382 -29.81 6.79 -26.94
CA VAL A 382 -30.34 6.16 -28.13
C VAL A 382 -31.31 5.11 -27.61
N SER A 383 -32.57 5.55 -27.49
CA SER A 383 -33.72 4.69 -27.23
C SER A 383 -33.77 3.68 -28.38
N ALA A 384 -33.14 2.55 -28.23
CA ALA A 384 -33.32 1.41 -29.12
C ALA A 384 -34.69 0.79 -28.81
N THR A 385 -35.73 1.47 -29.20
CA THR A 385 -37.03 0.84 -29.43
C THR A 385 -36.85 -0.05 -30.65
N PRO A 386 -37.05 -1.36 -30.56
CA PRO A 386 -37.06 -2.19 -31.76
C PRO A 386 -38.31 -1.81 -32.58
N GLU A 387 -38.11 -1.04 -33.61
CA GLU A 387 -39.13 -0.79 -34.62
C GLU A 387 -39.44 -2.13 -35.34
N VAL A 388 -40.55 -2.72 -34.94
CA VAL A 388 -41.11 -3.87 -35.63
C VAL A 388 -41.58 -3.39 -37.01
N THR A 389 -40.68 -3.46 -37.98
CA THR A 389 -41.02 -3.20 -39.39
C THR A 389 -41.95 -4.32 -39.87
N LYS A 390 -43.26 -4.02 -39.90
CA LYS A 390 -44.25 -4.81 -40.63
C LYS A 390 -43.89 -4.76 -42.11
N SER A 391 -43.37 -5.86 -42.64
CA SER A 391 -43.11 -6.00 -44.06
C SER A 391 -44.45 -5.90 -44.83
N LYS A 392 -44.69 -4.80 -45.53
CA LYS A 392 -45.71 -4.71 -46.56
C LYS A 392 -45.26 -5.46 -47.81
N LYS A 393 -45.96 -6.56 -48.11
CA LYS A 393 -45.87 -7.24 -49.39
C LYS A 393 -46.31 -6.25 -50.48
N SER A 394 -45.39 -5.78 -51.33
CA SER A 394 -45.73 -5.05 -52.56
C SER A 394 -45.80 -6.03 -53.72
N HIS A 395 -46.98 -6.10 -54.32
CA HIS A 395 -47.23 -6.84 -55.57
C HIS A 395 -46.40 -6.25 -56.71
N LYS A 396 -45.64 -7.13 -57.41
CA LYS A 396 -45.04 -6.84 -58.68
C LYS A 396 -46.11 -6.62 -59.72
N LYS A 397 -46.18 -5.46 -60.33
CA LYS A 397 -46.78 -5.25 -61.66
C LYS A 397 -45.64 -5.18 -62.69
N PHE A 398 -45.67 -6.15 -63.54
CA PHE A 398 -44.87 -6.32 -64.73
C PHE A 398 -45.42 -5.36 -65.82
N LEU A 399 -44.63 -4.46 -66.36
CA LEU A 399 -44.91 -3.77 -67.62
C LEU A 399 -43.64 -3.68 -68.46
N LEU A 400 -43.74 -4.36 -69.59
CA LEU A 400 -42.85 -4.38 -70.73
C LEU A 400 -42.93 -3.07 -71.54
N PHE A 401 -41.96 -2.85 -72.41
CA PHE A 401 -41.77 -1.89 -73.49
C PHE A 401 -40.90 -0.69 -73.09
N GLY A 402 -39.88 -0.32 -73.86
CA GLY A 402 -39.47 -0.56 -75.21
C GLY A 402 -38.16 0.16 -75.51
N LYS A 403 -37.48 -0.39 -76.49
CA LYS A 403 -36.21 0.01 -77.08
C LYS A 403 -36.24 1.41 -77.72
N ARG A 404 -35.11 2.15 -77.69
CA ARG A 404 -34.52 3.01 -78.76
C ARG A 404 -33.28 3.67 -78.23
N SER A 405 -32.03 3.39 -78.58
CA SER A 405 -31.22 3.76 -79.74
C SER A 405 -31.01 5.26 -79.98
N GLY A 406 -29.76 5.73 -79.92
CA GLY A 406 -29.24 7.00 -80.43
C GLY A 406 -28.17 7.54 -79.54
N SER A 407 -26.93 7.33 -79.72
CA SER A 407 -25.85 7.80 -80.62
C SER A 407 -25.44 9.24 -80.38
N ALA A 408 -24.15 9.34 -80.24
CA ALA A 408 -23.22 10.42 -80.69
C ALA A 408 -23.00 11.63 -79.80
N SER A 409 -21.78 11.77 -79.39
CA SER A 409 -20.65 12.60 -79.87
C SER A 409 -20.40 13.86 -79.03
N ALA A 410 -19.24 13.85 -78.50
CA ALA A 410 -18.10 14.80 -78.68
C ALA A 410 -18.36 16.28 -78.35
N THR A 411 -17.73 16.78 -77.42
CA THR A 411 -16.47 17.56 -77.44
C THR A 411 -15.93 17.65 -76.03
#